data_97768c97e50906c4f5d7f94ebd158a89
#
_entry.id   97768c97e50906c4f5d7f94ebd158a89
#
_cell.length_a   1.000
_cell.length_b   1.000
_cell.length_c   1.000
_cell.angle_alpha   90.00
_cell.angle_beta   90.00
_cell.angle_gamma   90.00
#
_symmetry.space_group_name_H-M   'P 1'
#
loop_
_entity.id
_entity.type
_entity.pdbx_description
1 polymer ?
#
loop_
_entity_poly.entity_id
_entity_poly.type
_entity_poly.pdbx_seq_one_letter_code
_entity_poly.pdbx_strand_id
1 'polypeptide(L)'
;MAWRVGEMSRSELLPPDDLDKLIARIQRDQGIRYAPQQREAVELAARRQVMLLTGGPGTGKTTSLRGVLALFETLGLETALAAPTGRAAKRLGELCGTEASTIHRLLETGFDPHSGRLVFSHGEDDPLKADAVIVDETSMV
;
A
#
# COMPACT_ATOMS: atom_id res chain seq x y z
N MET A 1 -3.12 -11.65 -15.59
CA MET A 1 -2.78 -10.85 -14.38
C MET A 1 -1.36 -10.27 -14.43
N ALA A 2 -0.31 -11.07 -14.69
CA ALA A 2 1.08 -10.57 -14.73
C ALA A 2 1.37 -9.47 -15.78
N TRP A 3 0.75 -9.52 -16.95
CA TRP A 3 0.91 -8.50 -17.99
C TRP A 3 0.31 -7.15 -17.56
N ARG A 4 -0.82 -7.18 -16.85
CA ARG A 4 -1.51 -5.96 -16.38
C ARG A 4 -0.71 -5.23 -15.30
N VAL A 5 -0.07 -5.96 -14.38
CA VAL A 5 0.87 -5.39 -13.41
C VAL A 5 2.06 -4.74 -14.12
N GLY A 6 2.61 -5.38 -15.15
CA GLY A 6 3.67 -4.82 -15.97
C GLY A 6 3.25 -3.55 -16.72
N GLU A 7 2.03 -3.48 -17.21
CA GLU A 7 1.46 -2.29 -17.84
C GLU A 7 1.26 -1.15 -16.83
N MET A 8 0.64 -1.45 -15.68
CA MET A 8 0.47 -0.48 -14.60
C MET A 8 1.81 0.05 -14.08
N SER A 9 2.83 -0.78 -13.95
CA SER A 9 4.15 -0.36 -13.46
C SER A 9 4.88 0.60 -14.42
N ARG A 10 4.50 0.64 -15.68
CA ARG A 10 5.04 1.59 -16.68
C ARG A 10 4.30 2.94 -16.70
N SER A 11 3.09 2.98 -16.14
CA SER A 11 2.31 4.23 -16.06
C SER A 11 2.88 5.11 -14.96
N GLU A 12 3.05 6.39 -15.25
CA GLU A 12 3.46 7.39 -14.28
C GLU A 12 2.25 8.19 -13.80
N LEU A 13 2.10 8.30 -12.49
CA LEU A 13 1.19 9.28 -11.90
C LEU A 13 1.86 10.64 -11.93
N LEU A 14 1.07 11.68 -12.20
CA LEU A 14 1.57 13.04 -12.04
C LEU A 14 1.83 13.30 -10.56
N PRO A 15 3.06 13.65 -10.17
CA PRO A 15 3.33 14.01 -8.78
C PRO A 15 2.59 15.30 -8.44
N PRO A 16 2.18 15.49 -7.18
CA PRO A 16 1.62 16.76 -6.74
C PRO A 16 2.63 17.89 -6.90
N ASP A 17 2.13 19.08 -7.21
CA ASP A 17 2.94 20.27 -7.19
C ASP A 17 3.52 20.46 -5.80
N ASP A 18 4.78 20.88 -5.70
CA ASP A 18 5.48 21.06 -4.43
C ASP A 18 5.67 19.76 -3.59
N LEU A 19 5.88 18.62 -4.24
CA LEU A 19 6.11 17.34 -3.56
C LEU A 19 7.20 17.43 -2.48
N ASP A 20 8.27 18.16 -2.73
CA ASP A 20 9.36 18.36 -1.76
C ASP A 20 8.89 19.08 -0.49
N LYS A 21 8.04 20.09 -0.62
CA LYS A 21 7.44 20.79 0.54
C LYS A 21 6.50 19.89 1.31
N LEU A 22 5.74 19.06 0.60
CA LEU A 22 4.82 18.10 1.20
C LEU A 22 5.58 17.05 2.01
N ILE A 23 6.64 16.46 1.46
CA ILE A 23 7.49 15.50 2.17
C ILE A 23 8.15 16.16 3.39
N ALA A 24 8.64 17.39 3.25
CA ALA A 24 9.23 18.13 4.38
C ALA A 24 8.21 18.39 5.49
N ARG A 25 6.96 18.65 5.16
CA ARG A 25 5.86 18.79 6.13
C ARG A 25 5.59 17.47 6.84
N ILE A 26 5.45 16.36 6.10
CA ILE A 26 5.20 15.02 6.66
C ILE A 26 6.32 14.64 7.64
N GLN A 27 7.58 14.87 7.28
CA GLN A 27 8.72 14.63 8.17
C GLN A 27 8.63 15.41 9.48
N ARG A 28 8.22 16.68 9.42
CA ARG A 28 8.03 17.51 10.63
C ARG A 28 6.88 16.99 11.48
N ASP A 29 5.75 16.66 10.88
CA ASP A 29 4.56 16.17 11.58
C ASP A 29 4.81 14.82 12.26
N GLN A 30 5.62 13.96 11.64
CA GLN A 30 6.05 12.68 12.19
C GLN A 30 7.25 12.78 13.16
N GLY A 31 7.91 13.95 13.23
CA GLY A 31 9.11 14.16 14.06
C GLY A 31 10.31 13.33 13.62
N ILE A 32 10.43 13.00 12.34
CA ILE A 32 11.50 12.17 11.79
C ILE A 32 12.12 12.81 10.54
N ARG A 33 13.32 12.32 10.21
CA ARG A 33 14.00 12.63 8.94
C ARG A 33 14.17 11.33 8.16
N TYR A 34 13.68 11.28 6.94
CA TYR A 34 13.84 10.12 6.09
C TYR A 34 15.28 9.94 5.64
N ALA A 35 15.79 8.70 5.70
CA ALA A 35 16.99 8.33 4.99
C ALA A 35 16.76 8.47 3.47
N PRO A 36 17.81 8.59 2.64
CA PRO A 36 17.64 8.77 1.19
C PRO A 36 16.72 7.75 0.52
N GLN A 37 16.87 6.49 0.88
CA GLN A 37 16.04 5.40 0.34
C GLN A 37 14.57 5.46 0.81
N GLN A 38 14.33 5.91 2.04
CA GLN A 38 12.98 6.10 2.57
C GLN A 38 12.29 7.27 1.87
N ARG A 39 13.01 8.36 1.64
CA ARG A 39 12.52 9.50 0.87
C ARG A 39 12.18 9.10 -0.56
N GLU A 40 13.08 8.36 -1.22
CA GLU A 40 12.87 7.83 -2.58
C GLU A 40 11.59 6.98 -2.65
N ALA A 41 11.33 6.13 -1.66
CA ALA A 41 10.10 5.33 -1.61
C ALA A 41 8.84 6.21 -1.57
N VAL A 42 8.83 7.29 -0.79
CA VAL A 42 7.71 8.23 -0.72
C VAL A 42 7.54 9.00 -2.05
N GLU A 43 8.63 9.42 -2.67
CA GLU A 43 8.62 10.09 -3.98
C GLU A 43 8.10 9.16 -5.09
N LEU A 44 8.55 7.91 -5.12
CA LEU A 44 8.09 6.91 -6.09
C LEU A 44 6.59 6.59 -5.91
N ALA A 45 6.10 6.52 -4.68
CA ALA A 45 4.68 6.32 -4.41
C ALA A 45 3.80 7.45 -4.99
N ALA A 46 4.32 8.67 -5.07
CA ALA A 46 3.62 9.79 -5.71
C ALA A 46 3.66 9.75 -7.25
N ARG A 47 4.57 8.97 -7.84
CA ARG A 47 4.83 8.97 -9.29
C ARG A 47 4.38 7.71 -10.00
N ARG A 48 4.21 6.60 -9.30
CA ARG A 48 4.00 5.28 -9.89
C ARG A 48 2.70 4.66 -9.45
N GLN A 49 1.99 4.05 -10.36
CA GLN A 49 0.78 3.29 -10.05
C GLN A 49 1.08 1.98 -9.31
N VAL A 50 2.24 1.38 -9.58
CA VAL A 50 2.70 0.17 -8.91
C VAL A 50 4.12 0.38 -8.40
N MET A 51 4.34 0.10 -7.14
CA MET A 51 5.64 0.18 -6.49
C MET A 51 5.89 -1.09 -5.67
N LEU A 52 7.09 -1.61 -5.76
CA LEU A 52 7.57 -2.69 -4.92
C LEU A 52 8.61 -2.17 -3.94
N LEU A 53 8.30 -2.25 -2.64
CA LEU A 53 9.21 -1.90 -1.57
C LEU A 53 9.79 -3.17 -0.95
N THR A 54 11.08 -3.37 -1.12
CA THR A 54 11.81 -4.52 -0.59
C THR A 54 12.71 -4.12 0.58
N GLY A 55 12.90 -5.04 1.51
CA GLY A 55 13.78 -4.83 2.65
C GLY A 55 13.52 -5.85 3.77
N GLY A 56 14.58 -6.30 4.41
CA GLY A 56 14.52 -7.21 5.56
C GLY A 56 14.12 -6.50 6.87
N PRO A 57 14.05 -7.23 7.98
CA PRO A 57 13.81 -6.65 9.30
C PRO A 57 14.88 -5.61 9.65
N GLY A 58 14.47 -4.47 10.22
CA GLY A 58 15.39 -3.40 10.64
C GLY A 58 15.93 -2.50 9.53
N THR A 59 15.43 -2.58 8.29
CA THR A 59 15.87 -1.75 7.16
C THR A 59 15.11 -0.42 7.04
N GLY A 60 14.20 -0.11 7.96
CA GLY A 60 13.40 1.12 7.91
C GLY A 60 12.19 1.05 6.96
N LYS A 61 11.81 -0.14 6.50
CA LYS A 61 10.63 -0.35 5.64
C LYS A 61 9.35 0.21 6.26
N THR A 62 9.12 0.00 7.55
CA THR A 62 7.96 0.53 8.28
C THR A 62 7.93 2.06 8.24
N THR A 63 9.07 2.72 8.38
CA THR A 63 9.16 4.19 8.28
C THR A 63 8.77 4.67 6.89
N SER A 64 9.22 3.97 5.84
CA SER A 64 8.82 4.26 4.45
C SER A 64 7.32 4.09 4.24
N LEU A 65 6.73 3.00 4.75
CA LEU A 65 5.28 2.75 4.66
C LEU A 65 4.46 3.84 5.36
N ARG A 66 4.86 4.25 6.56
CA ARG A 66 4.22 5.36 7.26
C ARG A 66 4.34 6.68 6.52
N GLY A 67 5.44 6.91 5.83
CA GLY A 67 5.63 8.06 4.96
C GLY A 67 4.70 8.05 3.75
N VAL A 68 4.58 6.92 3.10
CA VAL A 68 3.66 6.72 1.95
C VAL A 68 2.20 6.91 2.38
N LEU A 69 1.80 6.35 3.54
CA LEU A 69 0.46 6.54 4.08
C LEU A 69 0.15 8.01 4.37
N ALA A 70 1.06 8.70 5.04
CA ALA A 70 0.90 10.13 5.32
C ALA A 70 0.82 10.99 4.05
N LEU A 71 1.57 10.60 3.00
CA LEU A 71 1.47 11.22 1.68
C LEU A 71 0.07 11.03 1.09
N PHE A 72 -0.43 9.81 1.04
CA PHE A 72 -1.74 9.50 0.48
C PHE A 72 -2.87 10.17 1.26
N GLU A 73 -2.80 10.17 2.59
CA GLU A 73 -3.75 10.87 3.46
C GLU A 73 -3.76 12.39 3.18
N THR A 74 -2.58 13.00 3.04
CA THR A 74 -2.47 14.43 2.72
C THR A 74 -3.03 14.76 1.33
N LEU A 75 -2.94 13.82 0.39
CA LEU A 75 -3.53 13.93 -0.95
C LEU A 75 -5.04 13.60 -0.98
N GLY A 76 -5.62 13.22 0.16
CA GLY A 76 -7.04 12.85 0.26
C GLY A 76 -7.39 11.51 -0.37
N LEU A 77 -6.41 10.61 -0.52
CA LEU A 77 -6.59 9.28 -1.11
C LEU A 77 -7.06 8.27 -0.06
N GLU A 78 -8.12 7.53 -0.37
CA GLU A 78 -8.53 6.37 0.44
C GLU A 78 -7.54 5.23 0.24
N THR A 79 -6.90 4.81 1.33
CA THR A 79 -5.87 3.76 1.30
C THR A 79 -6.30 2.54 2.09
N ALA A 80 -6.27 1.38 1.45
CA ALA A 80 -6.47 0.09 2.09
C ALA A 80 -5.13 -0.57 2.44
N LEU A 81 -5.02 -1.08 3.66
CA LEU A 81 -3.88 -1.88 4.12
C LEU A 81 -4.25 -3.35 4.20
N ALA A 82 -3.42 -4.21 3.66
CA ALA A 82 -3.64 -5.64 3.68
C ALA A 82 -2.35 -6.45 3.94
N ALA A 83 -2.53 -7.64 4.49
CA ALA A 83 -1.47 -8.62 4.66
C ALA A 83 -2.02 -10.03 4.43
N PRO A 84 -1.15 -11.04 4.16
CA PRO A 84 -1.61 -12.40 3.86
C PRO A 84 -2.31 -13.11 5.01
N THR A 85 -1.96 -12.79 6.26
CA THR A 85 -2.49 -13.43 7.47
C THR A 85 -3.09 -12.41 8.44
N GLY A 86 -4.03 -12.84 9.29
CA GLY A 86 -4.62 -11.99 10.33
C GLY A 86 -3.58 -11.43 11.30
N ARG A 87 -2.57 -12.22 11.66
CA ARG A 87 -1.47 -11.80 12.54
C ARG A 87 -0.62 -10.70 11.89
N ALA A 88 -0.27 -10.88 10.63
CA ALA A 88 0.49 -9.89 9.87
C ALA A 88 -0.32 -8.60 9.67
N ALA A 89 -1.62 -8.72 9.35
CA ALA A 89 -2.52 -7.58 9.22
C ALA A 89 -2.63 -6.77 10.52
N LYS A 90 -2.81 -7.46 11.67
CA LYS A 90 -2.85 -6.80 12.98
C LYS A 90 -1.56 -6.03 13.25
N ARG A 91 -0.41 -6.67 13.03
CA ARG A 91 0.91 -6.03 13.20
C ARG A 91 1.09 -4.82 12.30
N LEU A 92 0.69 -4.95 11.02
CA LEU A 92 0.75 -3.84 10.06
C LEU A 92 -0.10 -2.66 10.53
N GLY A 93 -1.32 -2.91 10.97
CA GLY A 93 -2.22 -1.88 11.50
C GLY A 93 -1.65 -1.17 12.73
N GLU A 94 -1.10 -1.92 13.68
CA GLU A 94 -0.44 -1.36 14.88
C GLU A 94 0.78 -0.48 14.51
N LEU A 95 1.61 -0.93 13.57
CA LEU A 95 2.79 -0.19 13.13
C LEU A 95 2.46 1.08 12.35
N CYS A 96 1.39 1.04 11.56
CA CYS A 96 0.97 2.17 10.73
C CYS A 96 -0.04 3.10 11.42
N GLY A 97 -0.63 2.67 12.54
CA GLY A 97 -1.67 3.43 13.24
C GLY A 97 -2.99 3.50 12.47
N THR A 98 -3.24 2.54 11.58
CA THR A 98 -4.40 2.50 10.70
C THR A 98 -4.93 1.07 10.60
N GLU A 99 -6.23 0.89 10.41
CA GLU A 99 -6.81 -0.45 10.27
C GLU A 99 -6.25 -1.17 9.05
N ALA A 100 -5.88 -2.44 9.25
CA ALA A 100 -5.43 -3.33 8.19
C ALA A 100 -6.22 -4.63 8.23
N SER A 101 -6.43 -5.24 7.08
CA SER A 101 -7.17 -6.51 6.95
C SER A 101 -6.33 -7.58 6.25
N THR A 102 -6.83 -8.81 6.25
CA THR A 102 -6.23 -9.83 5.38
C THR A 102 -6.60 -9.55 3.92
N ILE A 103 -5.76 -10.01 2.98
CA ILE A 103 -6.05 -9.90 1.54
C ILE A 103 -7.39 -10.57 1.23
N HIS A 104 -7.68 -11.74 1.82
CA HIS A 104 -8.94 -12.45 1.64
C HIS A 104 -10.14 -11.63 2.10
N ARG A 105 -10.05 -10.97 3.25
CA ARG A 105 -11.11 -10.11 3.76
C ARG A 105 -11.28 -8.85 2.91
N LEU A 106 -10.18 -8.25 2.47
CA LEU A 106 -10.21 -7.07 1.61
C LEU A 106 -10.94 -7.36 0.30
N LEU A 107 -10.72 -8.54 -0.29
CA LEU A 107 -11.36 -8.97 -1.53
C LEU A 107 -12.73 -9.63 -1.30
N GLU A 108 -13.22 -9.65 -0.06
CA GLU A 108 -14.48 -10.28 0.32
C GLU A 108 -14.61 -11.71 -0.21
N THR A 109 -13.64 -12.53 0.16
CA THR A 109 -13.58 -13.92 -0.29
C THR A 109 -14.77 -14.71 0.25
N GLY A 110 -15.53 -15.33 -0.65
CA GLY A 110 -16.62 -16.23 -0.34
C GLY A 110 -16.39 -17.63 -0.90
N PHE A 111 -17.30 -18.55 -0.60
CA PHE A 111 -17.35 -19.88 -1.18
C PHE A 111 -18.50 -19.95 -2.17
N ASP A 112 -18.22 -20.34 -3.41
CA ASP A 112 -19.28 -20.68 -4.36
C ASP A 112 -19.89 -22.05 -3.98
N PRO A 113 -21.18 -22.10 -3.59
CA PRO A 113 -21.81 -23.33 -3.17
C PRO A 113 -21.94 -24.41 -4.26
N HIS A 114 -21.85 -24.01 -5.53
CA HIS A 114 -22.01 -24.95 -6.66
C HIS A 114 -20.67 -25.57 -7.08
N SER A 115 -19.60 -24.81 -7.06
CA SER A 115 -18.26 -25.29 -7.48
C SER A 115 -17.38 -25.70 -6.29
N GLY A 116 -17.71 -25.30 -5.07
CA GLY A 116 -16.88 -25.50 -3.87
C GLY A 116 -15.55 -24.75 -3.91
N ARG A 117 -15.42 -23.77 -4.81
CA ARG A 117 -14.19 -22.97 -4.98
C ARG A 117 -14.28 -21.65 -4.24
N LEU A 118 -13.13 -21.13 -3.86
CA LEU A 118 -12.99 -19.78 -3.37
C LEU A 118 -13.24 -18.78 -4.51
N VAL A 119 -14.13 -17.83 -4.29
CA VAL A 119 -14.41 -16.73 -5.20
C VAL A 119 -14.15 -15.41 -4.48
N PHE A 120 -13.69 -14.40 -5.21
CA PHE A 120 -13.50 -13.06 -4.70
C PHE A 120 -14.64 -12.18 -5.21
N SER A 121 -15.28 -11.44 -4.29
CA SER A 121 -16.33 -10.49 -4.66
C SER A 121 -15.75 -9.28 -5.40
N HIS A 122 -14.60 -8.81 -4.98
CA HIS A 122 -13.91 -7.72 -5.67
C HIS A 122 -12.94 -8.26 -6.73
N GLY A 123 -13.09 -7.79 -7.95
CA GLY A 123 -12.30 -8.17 -9.12
C GLY A 123 -12.36 -7.10 -10.21
N GLU A 124 -12.18 -7.51 -11.47
CA GLU A 124 -12.20 -6.56 -12.59
C GLU A 124 -13.54 -5.87 -12.78
N ASP A 125 -14.64 -6.59 -12.52
CA ASP A 125 -16.01 -6.10 -12.70
C ASP A 125 -16.54 -5.30 -11.49
N ASP A 126 -15.94 -5.50 -10.32
CA ASP A 126 -16.26 -4.80 -9.08
C ASP A 126 -14.97 -4.47 -8.32
N PRO A 127 -14.25 -3.40 -8.70
CA PRO A 127 -12.99 -3.05 -8.07
C PRO A 127 -13.17 -2.52 -6.64
N LEU A 128 -12.12 -2.64 -5.83
CA LEU A 128 -12.08 -2.05 -4.50
C LEU A 128 -12.33 -0.54 -4.56
N LYS A 129 -13.07 -0.02 -3.57
CA LYS A 129 -13.34 1.43 -3.42
C LYS A 129 -12.16 2.19 -2.80
N ALA A 130 -10.96 1.69 -2.90
CA ALA A 130 -9.74 2.34 -2.42
C ALA A 130 -8.98 2.95 -3.59
N ASP A 131 -8.43 4.15 -3.39
CA ASP A 131 -7.57 4.83 -4.37
C ASP A 131 -6.17 4.20 -4.40
N ALA A 132 -5.73 3.67 -3.27
CA ALA A 132 -4.46 2.98 -3.12
C ALA A 132 -4.58 1.74 -2.25
N VAL A 133 -3.82 0.71 -2.57
CA VAL A 133 -3.74 -0.52 -1.77
C VAL A 133 -2.27 -0.79 -1.44
N ILE A 134 -1.99 -0.96 -0.16
CA ILE A 134 -0.67 -1.34 0.33
C ILE A 134 -0.75 -2.76 0.88
N VAL A 135 0.07 -3.64 0.34
CA VAL A 135 0.16 -5.03 0.80
C VAL A 135 1.55 -5.28 1.37
N ASP A 136 1.62 -5.68 2.64
CA ASP A 136 2.87 -6.09 3.27
C ASP A 136 3.03 -7.61 3.33
N GLU A 137 4.25 -8.08 3.52
CA GLU A 137 4.61 -9.50 3.57
C GLU A 137 4.21 -10.31 2.33
N THR A 138 4.32 -9.70 1.14
CA THR A 138 3.94 -10.33 -0.13
C THR A 138 4.71 -11.59 -0.47
N SER A 139 5.87 -11.81 0.13
CA SER A 139 6.64 -13.05 -0.01
C SER A 139 5.91 -14.30 0.52
N MET A 140 4.85 -14.11 1.31
CA MET A 140 4.01 -15.17 1.88
C MET A 140 2.74 -15.45 1.05
N VAL A 141 2.56 -14.72 -0.03
CA VAL A 141 1.38 -14.85 -0.91
C VAL A 141 1.59 -15.97 -1.94
#